data_2369ec73cb683028555ecb138a3b7e7a
#
_entry.id   2369ec73cb683028555ecb138a3b7e7a
#
_cell.length_a   1.000
_cell.length_b   1.000
_cell.length_c   1.000
_cell.angle_alpha   90.00
_cell.angle_beta   90.00
_cell.angle_gamma   90.00
#
_symmetry.space_group_name_H-M   'P 1'
#
loop_
_entity.id
_entity.type
_entity.pdbx_description
1 polymer ?
#
loop_
_entity_poly.entity_id
_entity_poly.type
_entity_poly.pdbx_seq_one_letter_code
_entity_poly.pdbx_strand_id
1 'polypeptide(L)'
;IDIKTTSQKTFVIVDAAMNDFIRPTLYNSYHEILPVKNNLGTSNKLYDIVGPICETGDYFAKNRNMNSVQVGSLIAIKSVGAYGSVLSSHYNSRPQIAEIIVQNDKYEVIRERVEVKDILARERIANWL
;
A
#
# COMPACT_ATOMS: atom_id res chain seq x y z
N ILE A 1 0.04 7.67 -6.57
CA ILE A 1 0.26 7.58 -8.04
C ILE A 1 -0.68 8.51 -8.78
N ASP A 2 -1.99 8.40 -8.57
CA ASP A 2 -2.99 9.19 -9.30
C ASP A 2 -4.25 9.41 -8.47
N ILE A 3 -5.08 10.38 -8.89
CA ILE A 3 -6.41 10.63 -8.30
C ILE A 3 -7.43 10.67 -9.44
N LYS A 4 -8.34 9.70 -9.44
CA LYS A 4 -9.38 9.57 -10.46
C LYS A 4 -10.74 9.88 -9.87
N THR A 5 -11.43 10.89 -10.44
CA THR A 5 -12.80 11.24 -10.05
C THR A 5 -13.79 10.77 -11.12
N THR A 6 -14.84 10.10 -10.67
CA THR A 6 -16.01 9.72 -11.48
C THR A 6 -17.21 10.53 -11.01
N SER A 7 -18.36 10.33 -11.64
CA SER A 7 -19.63 10.95 -11.20
C SER A 7 -20.08 10.50 -9.80
N GLN A 8 -19.56 9.39 -9.29
CA GLN A 8 -20.00 8.79 -8.03
C GLN A 8 -18.93 8.79 -6.95
N LYS A 9 -17.64 8.69 -7.32
CA LYS A 9 -16.53 8.44 -6.39
C LYS A 9 -15.25 9.13 -6.80
N THR A 10 -14.41 9.38 -5.81
CA THR A 10 -13.02 9.77 -6.03
C THR A 10 -12.10 8.66 -5.51
N PHE A 11 -11.26 8.14 -6.40
CA PHE A 11 -10.26 7.14 -6.10
C PHE A 11 -8.90 7.80 -5.89
N VAL A 12 -8.23 7.44 -4.82
CA VAL A 12 -6.80 7.73 -4.59
C VAL A 12 -6.03 6.45 -4.88
N ILE A 13 -5.31 6.41 -5.99
CA ILE A 13 -4.51 5.26 -6.41
C ILE A 13 -3.12 5.43 -5.82
N VAL A 14 -2.73 4.50 -4.96
CA VAL A 14 -1.44 4.52 -4.27
C VAL A 14 -0.46 3.51 -4.88
N ASP A 15 0.81 3.57 -4.52
CA ASP A 15 1.84 2.64 -4.97
C ASP A 15 1.91 1.36 -4.14
N ALA A 16 1.35 1.35 -2.94
CA ALA A 16 1.10 0.14 -2.17
C ALA A 16 -0.07 -0.66 -2.77
N ALA A 17 -0.10 -1.97 -2.54
CA ALA A 17 -1.18 -2.84 -3.01
C ALA A 17 -1.54 -3.91 -1.97
N MET A 18 -2.58 -4.69 -2.25
CA MET A 18 -3.03 -5.76 -1.36
C MET A 18 -1.94 -6.80 -1.06
N ASN A 19 -0.94 -6.96 -1.93
CA ASN A 19 0.21 -7.82 -1.67
C ASN A 19 1.09 -7.31 -0.54
N ASP A 20 1.14 -5.99 -0.31
CA ASP A 20 1.89 -5.37 0.79
C ASP A 20 1.10 -5.43 2.10
N PHE A 21 -0.23 -5.25 2.03
CA PHE A 21 -1.09 -5.23 3.20
C PHE A 21 -2.51 -5.71 2.88
N ILE A 22 -2.79 -6.99 3.12
CA ILE A 22 -4.02 -7.66 2.68
C ILE A 22 -5.20 -7.51 3.65
N ARG A 23 -4.99 -7.09 4.90
CA ARG A 23 -6.03 -7.12 5.94
C ARG A 23 -7.32 -6.36 5.61
N PRO A 24 -7.30 -5.16 4.97
CA PRO A 24 -8.52 -4.49 4.57
C PRO A 24 -9.39 -5.35 3.63
N THR A 25 -8.76 -6.01 2.66
CA THR A 25 -9.45 -6.86 1.70
C THR A 25 -9.92 -8.17 2.33
N LEU A 26 -9.05 -8.84 3.08
CA LEU A 26 -9.31 -10.19 3.60
C LEU A 26 -10.31 -10.18 4.76
N TYR A 27 -10.23 -9.17 5.64
CA TYR A 27 -11.00 -9.11 6.88
C TYR A 27 -11.90 -7.88 6.98
N ASN A 28 -11.95 -7.05 5.94
CA ASN A 28 -12.61 -5.74 6.01
C ASN A 28 -12.13 -4.90 7.21
N SER A 29 -10.84 -5.05 7.55
CA SER A 29 -10.27 -4.40 8.73
C SER A 29 -10.11 -2.90 8.51
N TYR A 30 -10.49 -2.13 9.53
CA TYR A 30 -10.28 -0.69 9.54
C TYR A 30 -8.84 -0.37 9.93
N HIS A 31 -8.20 0.48 9.12
CA HIS A 31 -6.91 1.11 9.44
C HIS A 31 -7.03 2.61 9.21
N GLU A 32 -6.49 3.38 10.15
CA GLU A 32 -6.41 4.82 9.97
C GLU A 32 -5.44 5.15 8.83
N ILE A 33 -5.88 6.01 7.92
CA ILE A 33 -5.09 6.47 6.78
C ILE A 33 -5.07 8.00 6.83
N LEU A 34 -3.88 8.57 6.77
CA LEU A 34 -3.70 10.02 6.86
C LEU A 34 -2.56 10.50 5.98
N PRO A 35 -2.63 11.74 5.49
CA PRO A 35 -1.50 12.39 4.82
C PRO A 35 -0.34 12.58 5.80
N VAL A 36 0.89 12.31 5.34
CA VAL A 36 2.11 12.53 6.15
C VAL A 36 2.37 14.02 6.37
N LYS A 37 1.99 14.87 5.42
CA LYS A 37 2.09 16.33 5.54
C LYS A 37 0.69 16.94 5.60
N ASN A 38 0.41 17.71 6.63
CA ASN A 38 -0.89 18.36 6.86
C ASN A 38 -1.12 19.66 6.05
N ASN A 39 -0.31 19.95 5.05
CA ASN A 39 -0.25 21.26 4.40
C ASN A 39 -1.30 21.47 3.29
N LEU A 40 -2.19 20.53 3.05
CA LEU A 40 -3.07 20.54 1.87
C LEU A 40 -4.51 21.04 2.14
N GLY A 41 -4.73 21.75 3.26
CA GLY A 41 -6.02 22.35 3.60
C GLY A 41 -6.90 21.45 4.48
N THR A 42 -7.95 22.07 5.04
CA THR A 42 -8.86 21.45 5.99
C THR A 42 -10.12 20.85 5.34
N SER A 43 -10.19 20.79 4.02
CA SER A 43 -11.35 20.23 3.34
C SER A 43 -11.31 18.70 3.36
N ASN A 44 -12.20 18.11 4.11
CA ASN A 44 -12.44 16.69 4.12
C ASN A 44 -13.17 16.25 2.84
N LYS A 45 -12.73 15.15 2.24
CA LYS A 45 -13.38 14.52 1.09
C LYS A 45 -13.50 13.01 1.33
N LEU A 46 -14.48 12.41 0.66
CA LEU A 46 -14.64 10.97 0.65
C LEU A 46 -13.81 10.35 -0.48
N TYR A 47 -12.98 9.37 -0.12
CA TYR A 47 -12.12 8.66 -1.04
C TYR A 47 -12.27 7.14 -0.92
N ASP A 48 -12.18 6.44 -2.04
CA ASP A 48 -11.78 5.05 -2.06
C ASP A 48 -10.27 5.00 -2.30
N ILE A 49 -9.51 4.41 -1.37
CA ILE A 49 -8.05 4.31 -1.44
C ILE A 49 -7.72 2.92 -1.94
N VAL A 50 -7.13 2.85 -3.12
CA VAL A 50 -6.94 1.62 -3.89
C VAL A 50 -5.48 1.47 -4.34
N GLY A 51 -5.05 0.24 -4.51
CA GLY A 51 -3.75 -0.07 -5.10
C GLY A 51 -3.79 -0.08 -6.64
N PRO A 52 -2.65 -0.40 -7.28
CA PRO A 52 -2.51 -0.42 -8.73
C PRO A 52 -2.78 -1.79 -9.37
N ILE A 53 -3.12 -2.81 -8.61
CA ILE A 53 -3.36 -4.17 -9.12
C ILE A 53 -4.73 -4.24 -9.81
N CYS A 54 -4.82 -4.98 -10.91
CA CYS A 54 -6.06 -5.24 -11.66
C CYS A 54 -6.94 -6.26 -10.92
N GLU A 55 -7.27 -5.98 -9.66
CA GLU A 55 -8.01 -6.85 -8.76
C GLU A 55 -9.04 -6.02 -7.99
N THR A 56 -10.28 -6.45 -7.97
CA THR A 56 -11.37 -5.78 -7.24
C THR A 56 -11.09 -5.66 -5.74
N GLY A 57 -10.32 -6.60 -5.20
CA GLY A 57 -9.87 -6.62 -3.81
C GLY A 57 -8.73 -5.66 -3.49
N ASP A 58 -8.12 -5.01 -4.48
CA ASP A 58 -6.96 -4.14 -4.24
C ASP A 58 -7.37 -2.77 -3.70
N TYR A 59 -7.85 -2.75 -2.46
CA TYR A 59 -8.22 -1.53 -1.76
C TYR A 59 -7.73 -1.54 -0.30
N PHE A 60 -7.49 -0.35 0.24
CA PHE A 60 -7.15 -0.12 1.65
C PHE A 60 -8.30 0.49 2.43
N ALA A 61 -9.15 1.27 1.77
CA ALA A 61 -10.35 1.85 2.37
C ALA A 61 -11.38 2.21 1.30
N LYS A 62 -12.65 2.14 1.68
CA LYS A 62 -13.78 2.62 0.88
C LYS A 62 -14.52 3.71 1.64
N ASN A 63 -14.98 4.75 0.92
CA ASN A 63 -15.70 5.89 1.48
C ASN A 63 -14.97 6.52 2.69
N ARG A 64 -13.64 6.63 2.62
CA ARG A 64 -12.84 7.18 3.69
C ARG A 64 -12.90 8.70 3.68
N ASN A 65 -13.39 9.28 4.78
CA ASN A 65 -13.30 10.72 5.00
C ASN A 65 -11.90 11.08 5.48
N MET A 66 -11.18 11.88 4.73
CA MET A 66 -9.83 12.34 5.08
C MET A 66 -9.52 13.69 4.43
N ASN A 67 -8.49 14.37 4.94
CA ASN A 67 -8.02 15.62 4.34
C ASN A 67 -7.67 15.43 2.87
N SER A 68 -7.93 16.45 2.07
CA SER A 68 -7.64 16.40 0.64
C SER A 68 -6.15 16.13 0.38
N VAL A 69 -5.90 15.27 -0.58
CA VAL A 69 -4.56 14.90 -1.06
C VAL A 69 -4.40 15.27 -2.53
N GLN A 70 -3.16 15.35 -2.97
CA GLN A 70 -2.79 15.60 -4.36
C GLN A 70 -1.94 14.45 -4.89
N VAL A 71 -1.83 14.32 -6.21
CA VAL A 71 -0.89 13.40 -6.83
C VAL A 71 0.52 13.68 -6.29
N GLY A 72 1.23 12.63 -5.89
CA GLY A 72 2.54 12.73 -5.24
C GLY A 72 2.50 12.97 -3.72
N SER A 73 1.33 13.14 -3.10
CA SER A 73 1.22 13.19 -1.64
C SER A 73 1.63 11.86 -1.02
N LEU A 74 2.37 11.93 0.09
CA LEU A 74 2.64 10.76 0.92
C LEU A 74 1.48 10.54 1.89
N ILE A 75 1.00 9.30 1.95
CA ILE A 75 0.01 8.86 2.94
C ILE A 75 0.58 7.75 3.81
N ALA A 76 0.10 7.67 5.04
CA ALA A 76 0.47 6.61 5.98
C ALA A 76 -0.77 5.80 6.36
N ILE A 77 -0.66 4.48 6.28
CA ILE A 77 -1.62 3.53 6.81
C ILE A 77 -1.11 3.10 8.19
N LYS A 78 -1.91 3.36 9.23
CA LYS A 78 -1.49 3.10 10.62
C LYS A 78 -1.85 1.71 11.09
N SER A 79 -1.17 1.28 12.15
CA SER A 79 -1.44 0.02 12.86
C SER A 79 -1.33 -1.21 11.95
N VAL A 80 -0.37 -1.21 11.04
CA VAL A 80 -0.12 -2.34 10.12
C VAL A 80 0.74 -3.44 10.76
N GLY A 81 1.63 -3.10 11.69
CA GLY A 81 2.45 -3.91 12.60
C GLY A 81 2.63 -5.38 12.25
N ALA A 82 2.35 -6.24 13.22
CA ALA A 82 2.67 -7.67 13.18
C ALA A 82 2.07 -8.44 11.98
N TYR A 83 0.95 -7.99 11.44
CA TYR A 83 0.25 -8.68 10.35
C TYR A 83 0.39 -7.98 8.98
N GLY A 84 1.15 -6.91 8.89
CA GLY A 84 1.50 -6.30 7.61
C GLY A 84 2.45 -7.20 6.84
N SER A 85 3.68 -7.21 7.29
CA SER A 85 4.79 -7.91 6.66
C SER A 85 4.61 -9.42 6.54
N VAL A 86 4.16 -10.10 7.61
CA VAL A 86 4.03 -11.57 7.62
C VAL A 86 2.92 -12.10 6.71
N LEU A 87 1.93 -11.27 6.36
CA LEU A 87 0.88 -11.60 5.40
C LEU A 87 1.17 -11.07 3.99
N SER A 88 2.27 -10.34 3.81
CA SER A 88 2.65 -9.83 2.51
C SER A 88 3.04 -10.96 1.55
N SER A 89 2.87 -10.73 0.26
CA SER A 89 3.10 -11.72 -0.78
C SER A 89 3.74 -11.12 -2.02
N HIS A 90 4.05 -11.98 -2.99
CA HIS A 90 4.51 -11.58 -4.32
C HIS A 90 3.37 -11.58 -5.36
N TYR A 91 2.12 -11.41 -4.93
CA TYR A 91 1.00 -11.38 -5.85
C TYR A 91 1.24 -10.36 -6.97
N ASN A 92 0.92 -10.73 -8.20
CA ASN A 92 1.24 -9.97 -9.42
C ASN A 92 2.75 -9.72 -9.62
N SER A 93 3.62 -10.61 -9.14
CA SER A 93 5.08 -10.49 -9.20
C SER A 93 5.62 -9.19 -8.58
N ARG A 94 4.87 -8.62 -7.63
CA ARG A 94 5.30 -7.42 -6.92
C ARG A 94 6.31 -7.79 -5.84
N PRO A 95 7.43 -7.03 -5.74
CA PRO A 95 8.40 -7.21 -4.68
C PRO A 95 7.82 -6.86 -3.30
N GLN A 96 8.28 -7.56 -2.26
CA GLN A 96 7.97 -7.14 -0.89
C GLN A 96 8.74 -5.87 -0.51
N ILE A 97 8.06 -5.00 0.23
CA ILE A 97 8.62 -3.73 0.69
C ILE A 97 9.65 -3.93 1.82
N ALA A 98 10.54 -2.95 1.99
CA ALA A 98 11.47 -2.90 3.11
C ALA A 98 10.74 -2.70 4.44
N GLU A 99 11.35 -3.18 5.53
CA GLU A 99 10.97 -2.80 6.89
C GLU A 99 12.00 -1.87 7.50
N ILE A 100 11.51 -0.82 8.12
CA ILE A 100 12.35 0.23 8.72
C ILE A 100 11.94 0.40 10.18
N ILE A 101 12.90 0.33 11.08
CA ILE A 101 12.69 0.72 12.46
C ILE A 101 13.03 2.20 12.65
N VAL A 102 12.20 2.90 13.41
CA VAL A 102 12.41 4.31 13.72
C VAL A 102 12.38 4.49 15.24
N GLN A 103 13.36 5.19 15.77
CA GLN A 103 13.44 5.57 17.18
C GLN A 103 13.94 7.02 17.28
N ASN A 104 13.08 7.93 17.70
CA ASN A 104 13.36 9.37 17.71
C ASN A 104 13.77 9.89 16.31
N ASP A 105 14.99 10.36 16.18
CA ASP A 105 15.61 10.90 14.95
C ASP A 105 16.44 9.86 14.16
N LYS A 106 16.51 8.63 14.66
CA LYS A 106 17.26 7.54 14.04
C LYS A 106 16.33 6.59 13.31
N TYR A 107 16.79 6.05 12.20
CA TYR A 107 16.12 4.97 11.49
C TYR A 107 17.11 3.97 10.95
N GLU A 108 16.67 2.73 10.76
CA GLU A 108 17.48 1.67 10.18
C GLU A 108 16.60 0.71 9.38
N VAL A 109 17.12 0.22 8.27
CA VAL A 109 16.49 -0.82 7.49
C VAL A 109 16.76 -2.16 8.18
N ILE A 110 15.72 -2.78 8.73
CA ILE A 110 15.82 -4.07 9.43
C ILE A 110 15.47 -5.25 8.53
N ARG A 111 14.86 -4.98 7.38
CA ARG A 111 14.68 -5.93 6.30
C ARG A 111 14.71 -5.19 4.96
N GLU A 112 15.60 -5.63 4.09
CA GLU A 112 15.76 -5.05 2.77
C GLU A 112 14.52 -5.30 1.89
N ARG A 113 14.32 -4.41 0.91
CA ARG A 113 13.34 -4.61 -0.15
C ARG A 113 13.74 -5.83 -0.99
N VAL A 114 12.80 -6.72 -1.23
CA VAL A 114 12.97 -7.80 -2.23
C VAL A 114 12.95 -7.19 -3.63
N GLU A 115 13.85 -7.60 -4.49
CA GLU A 115 13.86 -7.20 -5.90
C GLU A 115 13.25 -8.30 -6.79
N VAL A 116 12.79 -7.93 -7.98
CA VAL A 116 12.23 -8.90 -8.95
C VAL A 116 13.23 -10.00 -9.27
N LYS A 117 14.53 -9.67 -9.37
CA LYS A 117 15.59 -10.67 -9.59
C LYS A 117 15.64 -11.75 -8.51
N ASP A 118 15.34 -11.38 -7.25
CA ASP A 118 15.36 -12.31 -6.11
C ASP A 118 14.17 -13.28 -6.16
N ILE A 119 13.04 -12.81 -6.68
CA ILE A 119 11.87 -13.66 -6.96
C ILE A 119 12.22 -14.66 -8.04
N LEU A 120 12.73 -14.20 -9.17
CA LEU A 120 13.07 -15.02 -10.33
C LEU A 120 14.22 -16.02 -10.04
N ALA A 121 15.16 -15.68 -9.16
CA ALA A 121 16.27 -16.55 -8.78
C ALA A 121 15.82 -17.88 -8.14
N ARG A 122 14.57 -17.97 -7.69
CA ARG A 122 13.99 -19.19 -7.13
C ARG A 122 13.39 -20.13 -8.17
N GLU A 123 13.22 -19.64 -9.40
CA GLU A 123 12.66 -20.41 -10.51
C GLU A 123 13.75 -21.28 -11.17
N ARG A 124 13.32 -22.39 -11.71
CA ARG A 124 14.19 -23.31 -12.45
C ARG A 124 13.52 -23.76 -13.73
N ILE A 125 14.30 -23.82 -14.77
CA ILE A 125 13.86 -24.49 -15.99
C ILE A 125 13.98 -26.00 -15.76
N ALA A 126 12.94 -26.73 -16.11
CA ALA A 126 12.96 -28.17 -15.98
C ALA A 126 14.04 -28.77 -16.92
N ASN A 127 14.77 -29.78 -16.43
CA ASN A 127 15.90 -30.35 -17.14
C ASN A 127 15.52 -31.18 -18.40
N TRP A 128 14.23 -31.36 -18.67
CA TRP A 128 13.72 -32.04 -19.88
C TRP A 128 13.17 -31.06 -20.93
N LEU A 129 13.29 -29.73 -20.70
CA LEU A 129 13.01 -28.67 -21.66
C LEU A 129 14.29 -28.21 -22.35
#